data_ca82854e8112e25c280d08188d857573
#
_entry.id   ca82854e8112e25c280d08188d857573
#
_cell.length_a   1.000
_cell.length_b   1.000
_cell.length_c   1.000
_cell.angle_alpha   90.00
_cell.angle_beta   90.00
_cell.angle_gamma   90.00
#
_symmetry.space_group_name_H-M   'P 1'
#
loop_
_entity.id
_entity.type
_entity.pdbx_description
1 polymer ?
#
loop_
_entity_poly.entity_id
_entity_poly.type
_entity_poly.pdbx_seq_one_letter_code
_entity_poly.pdbx_strand_id
1 'polypeptide(L)'
;PQPQAEGLSGLMAEVILSNRMQALTDMVTPGTVITDVGCDHGFVSVYLVQRGLSPRVIAMDVRSGPLERAREHIREYGLQDRIETRLSDGLHGLKTGEANGMICAGMGGPLMEKILTEGREQAQGFAELILQPQSEIPHFRTFLMDEGYLLLDENIIYEEGKYYFMMKVRWLGAMTDDAVRQKGGDSWKTEGLDPGLA
;
A
#
# COMPACT_ATOMS: atom_id res chain seq x y z
N PRO A 1 -46.80 3.20 28.93
CA PRO A 1 -45.91 3.48 27.85
C PRO A 1 -44.49 3.63 28.42
N GLN A 2 -43.66 2.63 28.13
CA GLN A 2 -42.27 2.67 28.48
C GLN A 2 -41.52 3.46 27.38
N PRO A 3 -40.57 4.34 27.71
CA PRO A 3 -39.72 4.95 26.72
C PRO A 3 -38.76 3.89 26.18
N GLN A 4 -38.78 3.77 24.85
CA GLN A 4 -37.80 2.96 24.14
C GLN A 4 -36.41 3.56 24.36
N ALA A 5 -35.50 2.73 24.84
CA ALA A 5 -34.06 3.07 24.89
C ALA A 5 -33.55 3.16 23.44
N GLU A 6 -33.49 4.37 22.92
CA GLU A 6 -32.71 4.66 21.72
C GLU A 6 -31.25 4.38 22.04
N GLY A 7 -30.71 3.36 21.37
CA GLY A 7 -29.34 2.95 21.51
C GLY A 7 -28.40 4.10 21.16
N LEU A 8 -27.63 4.56 22.14
CA LEU A 8 -26.40 5.31 21.95
C LEU A 8 -25.45 4.40 21.15
N SER A 9 -25.51 4.49 19.83
CA SER A 9 -24.43 4.09 18.96
C SER A 9 -23.24 4.98 19.36
N GLY A 10 -22.40 4.45 20.26
CA GLY A 10 -21.16 5.13 20.65
C GLY A 10 -20.36 5.43 19.40
N LEU A 11 -20.20 6.69 19.08
CA LEU A 11 -19.26 7.17 18.07
C LEU A 11 -17.87 6.63 18.45
N MET A 12 -17.49 5.52 17.86
CA MET A 12 -16.11 5.05 17.96
C MET A 12 -15.22 6.16 17.42
N ALA A 13 -14.20 6.55 18.18
CA ALA A 13 -13.27 7.57 17.75
C ALA A 13 -12.68 7.20 16.37
N GLU A 14 -12.69 8.14 15.44
CA GLU A 14 -12.05 7.93 14.14
C GLU A 14 -10.55 8.18 14.24
N VAL A 15 -9.75 7.33 13.56
CA VAL A 15 -8.33 7.57 13.41
C VAL A 15 -8.11 8.75 12.45
N ILE A 16 -7.28 9.69 12.88
CA ILE A 16 -6.82 10.80 12.05
C ILE A 16 -5.39 10.49 11.61
N LEU A 17 -5.19 10.38 10.31
CA LEU A 17 -3.88 10.19 9.70
C LEU A 17 -3.24 11.53 9.34
N SER A 18 -1.91 11.58 9.24
CA SER A 18 -1.21 12.68 8.59
C SER A 18 -1.60 12.75 7.10
N ASN A 19 -1.39 13.91 6.46
CA ASN A 19 -1.69 14.07 5.04
C ASN A 19 -0.98 13.03 4.18
N ARG A 20 0.27 12.70 4.52
CA ARG A 20 1.06 11.68 3.85
C ARG A 20 0.42 10.29 3.97
N MET A 21 0.04 9.89 5.17
CA MET A 21 -0.58 8.58 5.39
C MET A 21 -1.98 8.50 4.76
N GLN A 22 -2.73 9.59 4.77
CA GLN A 22 -4.02 9.64 4.09
C GLN A 22 -3.86 9.50 2.58
N ALA A 23 -2.95 10.26 1.97
CA ALA A 23 -2.67 10.15 0.53
C ALA A 23 -2.24 8.72 0.13
N LEU A 24 -1.50 8.02 0.98
CA LEU A 24 -1.14 6.62 0.78
C LEU A 24 -2.39 5.71 0.78
N THR A 25 -3.30 5.90 1.73
CA THR A 25 -4.53 5.10 1.82
C THR A 25 -5.53 5.42 0.70
N ASP A 26 -5.55 6.66 0.19
CA ASP A 26 -6.40 7.08 -0.92
C ASP A 26 -6.03 6.39 -2.25
N MET A 27 -4.82 5.83 -2.35
CA MET A 27 -4.40 5.02 -3.50
C MET A 27 -4.95 3.59 -3.47
N VAL A 28 -5.52 3.13 -2.35
CA VAL A 28 -6.08 1.77 -2.22
C VAL A 28 -7.37 1.66 -3.01
N THR A 29 -7.47 0.62 -3.84
CA THR A 29 -8.73 0.27 -4.50
C THR A 29 -9.73 -0.26 -3.47
N PRO A 30 -10.91 0.36 -3.31
CA PRO A 30 -11.90 -0.08 -2.33
C PRO A 30 -12.28 -1.56 -2.52
N GLY A 31 -12.37 -2.29 -1.40
CA GLY A 31 -12.69 -3.71 -1.39
C GLY A 31 -11.48 -4.65 -1.43
N THR A 32 -10.27 -4.11 -1.58
CA THR A 32 -9.03 -4.90 -1.55
C THR A 32 -8.71 -5.34 -0.12
N VAL A 33 -8.45 -6.63 0.09
CA VAL A 33 -7.86 -7.14 1.34
C VAL A 33 -6.39 -6.79 1.38
N ILE A 34 -6.00 -5.93 2.30
CA ILE A 34 -4.65 -5.36 2.36
C ILE A 34 -3.77 -6.13 3.36
N THR A 35 -2.51 -6.36 2.99
CA THR A 35 -1.43 -6.59 3.95
C THR A 35 -0.64 -5.29 4.15
N ASP A 36 -0.49 -4.87 5.40
CA ASP A 36 0.23 -3.66 5.82
C ASP A 36 1.58 -4.10 6.38
N VAL A 37 2.65 -3.94 5.59
CA VAL A 37 4.01 -4.42 5.91
C VAL A 37 4.82 -3.32 6.56
N GLY A 38 5.24 -3.55 7.81
CA GLY A 38 5.81 -2.52 8.67
C GLY A 38 4.71 -1.62 9.23
N CYS A 39 3.65 -2.24 9.76
CA CYS A 39 2.45 -1.54 10.21
C CYS A 39 2.66 -0.60 11.40
N ASP A 40 3.83 -0.68 12.06
CA ASP A 40 4.21 0.12 13.21
C ASP A 40 3.11 0.12 14.29
N HIS A 41 2.43 1.24 14.51
CA HIS A 41 1.34 1.38 15.47
C HIS A 41 -0.05 0.96 14.92
N GLY A 42 -0.14 0.52 13.66
CA GLY A 42 -1.37 0.01 13.04
C GLY A 42 -2.42 1.05 12.66
N PHE A 43 -2.10 2.35 12.70
CA PHE A 43 -3.08 3.40 12.39
C PHE A 43 -3.55 3.37 10.94
N VAL A 44 -2.68 3.04 9.98
CA VAL A 44 -3.06 2.86 8.56
C VAL A 44 -4.04 1.70 8.44
N SER A 45 -3.73 0.57 9.07
CA SER A 45 -4.60 -0.61 9.11
C SER A 45 -5.99 -0.30 9.68
N VAL A 46 -6.04 0.42 10.82
CA VAL A 46 -7.31 0.84 11.45
C VAL A 46 -8.09 1.77 10.53
N TYR A 47 -7.45 2.79 9.96
CA TYR A 47 -8.08 3.74 9.06
C TYR A 47 -8.72 3.06 7.83
N LEU A 48 -7.99 2.16 7.18
CA LEU A 48 -8.49 1.42 6.01
C LEU A 48 -9.80 0.69 6.31
N VAL A 49 -9.90 0.08 7.48
CA VAL A 49 -11.08 -0.67 7.89
C VAL A 49 -12.21 0.26 8.32
N GLN A 50 -11.92 1.31 9.10
CA GLN A 50 -12.92 2.29 9.53
C GLN A 50 -13.57 3.01 8.35
N ARG A 51 -12.79 3.37 7.34
CA ARG A 51 -13.27 4.04 6.13
C ARG A 51 -13.91 3.08 5.11
N GLY A 52 -13.92 1.78 5.39
CA GLY A 52 -14.46 0.79 4.46
C GLY A 52 -13.66 0.61 3.18
N LEU A 53 -12.41 1.11 3.15
CA LEU A 53 -11.50 0.93 2.01
C LEU A 53 -11.05 -0.53 1.89
N SER A 54 -10.77 -1.17 3.02
CA SER A 54 -10.44 -2.59 3.07
C SER A 54 -11.44 -3.35 3.97
N PRO A 55 -11.97 -4.48 3.53
CA PRO A 55 -12.85 -5.30 4.38
C PRO A 55 -12.08 -5.98 5.51
N ARG A 56 -10.80 -6.26 5.30
CA ARG A 56 -9.89 -6.91 6.25
C ARG A 56 -8.45 -6.48 5.98
N VAL A 57 -7.66 -6.35 7.05
CA VAL A 57 -6.22 -6.06 6.97
C VAL A 57 -5.42 -7.11 7.73
N ILE A 58 -4.26 -7.49 7.18
CA ILE A 58 -3.22 -8.27 7.86
C ILE A 58 -2.06 -7.32 8.13
N ALA A 59 -1.97 -6.86 9.38
CA ALA A 59 -0.95 -5.92 9.83
C ALA A 59 0.29 -6.68 10.30
N MET A 60 1.43 -6.42 9.66
CA MET A 60 2.68 -7.15 9.92
C MET A 60 3.80 -6.19 10.30
N ASP A 61 4.61 -6.59 11.28
CA ASP A 61 5.87 -5.92 11.62
C ASP A 61 6.90 -6.98 12.05
N VAL A 62 8.18 -6.69 11.83
CA VAL A 62 9.30 -7.53 12.25
C VAL A 62 9.61 -7.37 13.73
N ARG A 63 9.15 -6.27 14.33
CA ARG A 63 9.40 -5.93 15.75
C ARG A 63 8.16 -6.17 16.59
N SER A 64 8.33 -6.90 17.68
CA SER A 64 7.23 -7.21 18.60
C SER A 64 6.65 -5.96 19.31
N GLY A 65 7.49 -4.99 19.68
CA GLY A 65 7.05 -3.79 20.39
C GLY A 65 6.04 -2.94 19.61
N PRO A 66 6.33 -2.49 18.39
CA PRO A 66 5.36 -1.83 17.53
C PRO A 66 4.10 -2.67 17.31
N LEU A 67 4.26 -3.97 17.08
CA LEU A 67 3.12 -4.87 16.84
C LEU A 67 2.19 -4.99 18.06
N GLU A 68 2.73 -4.98 19.30
CA GLU A 68 1.90 -4.95 20.51
C GLU A 68 1.09 -3.65 20.60
N ARG A 69 1.71 -2.51 20.29
CA ARG A 69 0.98 -1.22 20.23
C ARG A 69 -0.11 -1.23 19.17
N ALA A 70 0.18 -1.82 18.00
CA ALA A 70 -0.85 -2.01 16.98
C ALA A 70 -2.04 -2.84 17.50
N ARG A 71 -1.78 -3.92 18.24
CA ARG A 71 -2.83 -4.74 18.86
C ARG A 71 -3.67 -3.97 19.88
N GLU A 72 -3.03 -3.10 20.67
CA GLU A 72 -3.71 -2.25 21.63
C GLU A 72 -4.66 -1.29 20.91
N HIS A 73 -4.18 -0.54 19.92
CA HIS A 73 -5.00 0.37 19.13
C HIS A 73 -6.14 -0.37 18.39
N ILE A 74 -5.87 -1.50 17.77
CA ILE A 74 -6.90 -2.31 17.09
C ILE A 74 -8.03 -2.68 18.06
N ARG A 75 -7.69 -3.03 19.32
CA ARG A 75 -8.68 -3.34 20.36
C ARG A 75 -9.44 -2.10 20.82
N GLU A 76 -8.76 -0.95 21.00
CA GLU A 76 -9.39 0.32 21.37
C GLU A 76 -10.44 0.76 20.35
N TYR A 77 -10.17 0.48 19.04
CA TYR A 77 -11.11 0.76 17.96
C TYR A 77 -12.11 -0.39 17.68
N GLY A 78 -12.05 -1.48 18.44
CA GLY A 78 -13.00 -2.62 18.29
C GLY A 78 -12.88 -3.36 16.96
N LEU A 79 -11.68 -3.42 16.34
CA LEU A 79 -11.48 -3.95 14.99
C LEU A 79 -10.70 -5.28 14.95
N GLN A 80 -10.57 -5.96 16.08
CA GLN A 80 -9.82 -7.22 16.19
C GLN A 80 -10.37 -8.37 15.33
N ASP A 81 -11.64 -8.30 14.95
CA ASP A 81 -12.26 -9.29 14.05
C ASP A 81 -11.95 -9.01 12.56
N ARG A 82 -11.44 -7.84 12.25
CA ARG A 82 -11.17 -7.38 10.89
C ARG A 82 -9.69 -7.08 10.62
N ILE A 83 -8.89 -6.90 11.67
CA ILE A 83 -7.45 -6.64 11.56
C ILE A 83 -6.69 -7.71 12.34
N GLU A 84 -5.98 -8.55 11.60
CA GLU A 84 -5.08 -9.54 12.16
C GLU A 84 -3.67 -8.98 12.25
N THR A 85 -2.96 -9.26 13.36
CA THR A 85 -1.56 -8.83 13.53
C THR A 85 -0.62 -10.03 13.50
N ARG A 86 0.47 -9.94 12.74
CA ARG A 86 1.49 -10.99 12.62
C ARG A 86 2.90 -10.45 12.80
N LEU A 87 3.71 -11.15 13.59
CA LEU A 87 5.15 -10.93 13.61
C LEU A 87 5.75 -11.57 12.35
N SER A 88 6.34 -10.73 11.47
CA SER A 88 6.84 -11.19 10.17
C SER A 88 7.98 -10.31 9.68
N ASP A 89 9.03 -10.93 9.15
CA ASP A 89 10.03 -10.25 8.33
C ASP A 89 9.49 -10.18 6.89
N GLY A 90 9.12 -8.96 6.47
CA GLY A 90 8.48 -8.75 5.18
C GLY A 90 7.23 -9.62 4.98
N LEU A 91 7.16 -10.32 3.87
CA LEU A 91 6.02 -11.14 3.45
C LEU A 91 6.08 -12.61 3.93
N HIS A 92 7.12 -13.03 4.67
CA HIS A 92 7.29 -14.43 5.06
C HIS A 92 6.13 -14.99 5.92
N GLY A 93 5.48 -14.15 6.71
CA GLY A 93 4.32 -14.52 7.51
C GLY A 93 2.99 -14.57 6.77
N LEU A 94 2.98 -14.24 5.47
CA LEU A 94 1.77 -14.20 4.64
C LEU A 94 1.71 -15.45 3.76
N LYS A 95 0.56 -16.11 3.74
CA LYS A 95 0.30 -17.19 2.78
C LYS A 95 -0.20 -16.60 1.48
N THR A 96 0.12 -17.27 0.38
CA THR A 96 -0.37 -16.92 -0.95
C THR A 96 -1.90 -16.87 -0.97
N GLY A 97 -2.47 -15.76 -1.44
CA GLY A 97 -3.92 -15.57 -1.54
C GLY A 97 -4.63 -15.10 -0.26
N GLU A 98 -3.95 -14.88 0.86
CA GLU A 98 -4.58 -14.32 2.07
C GLU A 98 -4.91 -12.83 1.95
N ALA A 99 -4.16 -12.10 1.14
CA ALA A 99 -4.41 -10.71 0.76
C ALA A 99 -4.29 -10.57 -0.75
N ASN A 100 -4.87 -9.53 -1.30
CA ASN A 100 -4.78 -9.20 -2.72
C ASN A 100 -4.26 -7.79 -2.99
N GLY A 101 -3.80 -7.11 -1.94
CA GLY A 101 -3.07 -5.85 -2.02
C GLY A 101 -2.07 -5.70 -0.88
N MET A 102 -1.09 -4.84 -1.08
CA MET A 102 -0.02 -4.55 -0.12
C MET A 102 0.14 -3.05 0.05
N ILE A 103 0.34 -2.62 1.29
CA ILE A 103 0.93 -1.32 1.62
C ILE A 103 2.30 -1.58 2.25
N CYS A 104 3.32 -0.83 1.82
CA CYS A 104 4.62 -0.77 2.47
C CYS A 104 5.13 0.67 2.40
N ALA A 105 5.24 1.34 3.53
CA ALA A 105 5.58 2.74 3.60
C ALA A 105 6.64 3.03 4.66
N GLY A 106 7.41 4.11 4.44
CA GLY A 106 8.35 4.60 5.44
C GLY A 106 9.66 3.82 5.55
N MET A 107 9.95 2.97 4.59
CA MET A 107 11.19 2.17 4.53
C MET A 107 12.13 2.67 3.43
N GLY A 108 13.42 2.39 3.55
CA GLY A 108 14.37 2.64 2.47
C GLY A 108 14.13 1.75 1.25
N GLY A 109 14.44 2.25 0.05
CA GLY A 109 14.32 1.50 -1.21
C GLY A 109 14.94 0.10 -1.13
N PRO A 110 16.21 -0.06 -0.70
CA PRO A 110 16.85 -1.38 -0.61
C PRO A 110 16.12 -2.39 0.29
N LEU A 111 15.50 -1.92 1.37
CA LEU A 111 14.72 -2.81 2.23
C LEU A 111 13.42 -3.25 1.53
N MET A 112 12.75 -2.35 0.81
CA MET A 112 11.58 -2.70 0.02
C MET A 112 11.91 -3.68 -1.10
N GLU A 113 13.04 -3.50 -1.79
CA GLU A 113 13.55 -4.44 -2.80
C GLU A 113 13.74 -5.84 -2.20
N LYS A 114 14.39 -5.92 -1.03
CA LYS A 114 14.56 -7.17 -0.29
C LYS A 114 13.21 -7.82 0.01
N ILE A 115 12.25 -7.07 0.55
CA ILE A 115 10.91 -7.59 0.89
C ILE A 115 10.20 -8.14 -0.34
N LEU A 116 10.24 -7.42 -1.47
CA LEU A 116 9.61 -7.86 -2.72
C LEU A 116 10.31 -9.07 -3.35
N THR A 117 11.64 -9.14 -3.22
CA THR A 117 12.43 -10.25 -3.76
C THR A 117 12.24 -11.53 -2.95
N GLU A 118 12.32 -11.45 -1.62
CA GLU A 118 12.16 -12.60 -0.73
C GLU A 118 10.70 -13.08 -0.67
N GLY A 119 9.73 -12.16 -0.75
CA GLY A 119 8.30 -12.46 -0.80
C GLY A 119 7.72 -12.47 -2.22
N ARG A 120 8.52 -12.83 -3.23
CA ARG A 120 8.17 -12.74 -4.65
C ARG A 120 6.86 -13.43 -5.00
N GLU A 121 6.62 -14.61 -4.48
CA GLU A 121 5.39 -15.37 -4.75
C GLU A 121 4.14 -14.60 -4.32
N GLN A 122 4.16 -14.04 -3.12
CA GLN A 122 3.05 -13.23 -2.61
C GLN A 122 2.94 -11.90 -3.37
N ALA A 123 4.06 -11.20 -3.54
CA ALA A 123 4.10 -9.88 -4.19
C ALA A 123 3.58 -9.92 -5.64
N GLN A 124 3.92 -10.96 -6.39
CA GLN A 124 3.45 -11.15 -7.76
C GLN A 124 1.96 -11.52 -7.85
N GLY A 125 1.39 -12.05 -6.78
CA GLY A 125 -0.05 -12.37 -6.69
C GLY A 125 -0.95 -11.20 -6.34
N PHE A 126 -0.40 -10.05 -5.91
CA PHE A 126 -1.21 -8.90 -5.54
C PHE A 126 -1.78 -8.17 -6.77
N ALA A 127 -3.04 -7.75 -6.67
CA ALA A 127 -3.66 -6.89 -7.66
C ALA A 127 -3.06 -5.47 -7.64
N GLU A 128 -2.58 -5.03 -6.47
CA GLU A 128 -1.94 -3.73 -6.28
C GLU A 128 -0.95 -3.76 -5.12
N LEU A 129 0.14 -3.01 -5.27
CA LEU A 129 1.10 -2.70 -4.22
C LEU A 129 1.23 -1.18 -4.13
N ILE A 130 1.08 -0.62 -2.93
CA ILE A 130 1.23 0.81 -2.67
C ILE A 130 2.50 0.97 -1.85
N LEU A 131 3.51 1.59 -2.45
CA LEU A 131 4.88 1.62 -1.98
C LEU A 131 5.33 3.07 -1.76
N GLN A 132 5.85 3.38 -0.58
CA GLN A 132 6.39 4.69 -0.27
C GLN A 132 7.84 4.56 0.23
N PRO A 133 8.83 4.51 -0.68
CA PRO A 133 10.24 4.50 -0.30
C PRO A 133 10.69 5.86 0.26
N GLN A 134 11.58 5.84 1.25
CA GLN A 134 12.15 7.05 1.85
C GLN A 134 13.57 7.39 1.35
N SER A 135 14.20 6.47 0.65
CA SER A 135 15.55 6.63 0.08
C SER A 135 15.68 5.89 -1.24
N GLU A 136 16.66 6.27 -2.02
CA GLU A 136 17.06 5.62 -3.27
C GLU A 136 15.92 5.44 -4.27
N ILE A 137 15.01 6.43 -4.32
CA ILE A 137 13.78 6.38 -5.12
C ILE A 137 14.04 6.08 -6.60
N PRO A 138 15.03 6.71 -7.30
CA PRO A 138 15.30 6.39 -8.69
C PRO A 138 15.74 4.93 -8.90
N HIS A 139 16.58 4.41 -8.00
CA HIS A 139 17.03 3.02 -8.05
C HIS A 139 15.88 2.05 -7.83
N PHE A 140 15.05 2.32 -6.82
CA PHE A 140 13.87 1.50 -6.53
C PHE A 140 12.87 1.48 -7.70
N ARG A 141 12.67 2.61 -8.40
CA ARG A 141 11.85 2.66 -9.62
C ARG A 141 12.41 1.76 -10.72
N THR A 142 13.73 1.83 -10.95
CA THR A 142 14.40 0.95 -11.93
C THR A 142 14.23 -0.50 -11.56
N PHE A 143 14.44 -0.88 -10.30
CA PHE A 143 14.18 -2.22 -9.79
C PHE A 143 12.76 -2.71 -10.10
N LEU A 144 11.73 -1.90 -9.81
CA LEU A 144 10.35 -2.26 -10.09
C LEU A 144 10.11 -2.52 -11.58
N MET A 145 10.66 -1.69 -12.45
CA MET A 145 10.55 -1.87 -13.91
C MET A 145 11.25 -3.14 -14.38
N ASP A 146 12.47 -3.38 -13.93
CA ASP A 146 13.28 -4.53 -14.30
C ASP A 146 12.65 -5.86 -13.83
N GLU A 147 12.03 -5.85 -12.65
CA GLU A 147 11.29 -7.00 -12.10
C GLU A 147 9.90 -7.20 -12.75
N GLY A 148 9.47 -6.31 -13.63
CA GLY A 148 8.22 -6.43 -14.38
C GLY A 148 6.98 -5.88 -13.66
N TYR A 149 7.17 -4.94 -12.74
CA TYR A 149 6.07 -4.19 -12.15
C TYR A 149 5.65 -3.04 -13.06
N LEU A 150 4.35 -2.96 -13.35
CA LEU A 150 3.73 -1.83 -14.03
C LEU A 150 3.35 -0.75 -13.01
N LEU A 151 3.76 0.48 -13.28
CA LEU A 151 3.28 1.64 -12.55
C LEU A 151 1.84 1.95 -12.96
N LEU A 152 0.92 1.92 -11.99
CA LEU A 152 -0.50 2.19 -12.19
C LEU A 152 -0.85 3.64 -11.85
N ASP A 153 -0.23 4.18 -10.80
CA ASP A 153 -0.47 5.53 -10.30
C ASP A 153 0.70 6.02 -9.45
N GLU A 154 0.86 7.34 -9.32
CA GLU A 154 1.88 7.99 -8.50
C GLU A 154 1.28 9.19 -7.78
N ASN A 155 1.79 9.44 -6.57
CA ASN A 155 1.48 10.65 -5.83
C ASN A 155 2.73 11.20 -5.13
N ILE A 156 2.78 12.51 -4.95
CA ILE A 156 3.86 13.22 -4.26
C ILE A 156 3.23 14.15 -3.23
N ILE A 157 3.59 13.96 -1.97
CA ILE A 157 3.12 14.80 -0.86
C ILE A 157 4.30 15.55 -0.25
N TYR A 158 4.11 16.84 -0.03
CA TYR A 158 5.03 17.65 0.77
C TYR A 158 4.49 17.78 2.19
N GLU A 159 5.23 17.26 3.17
CA GLU A 159 4.86 17.30 4.58
C GLU A 159 6.12 17.51 5.41
N GLU A 160 6.07 18.40 6.40
CA GLU A 160 7.17 18.68 7.34
C GLU A 160 8.53 18.94 6.68
N GLY A 161 8.55 19.70 5.57
CA GLY A 161 9.79 20.08 4.88
C GLY A 161 10.37 19.01 3.96
N LYS A 162 9.66 17.90 3.72
CA LYS A 162 10.13 16.77 2.93
C LYS A 162 9.08 16.33 1.90
N TYR A 163 9.56 15.91 0.71
CA TYR A 163 8.73 15.26 -0.30
C TYR A 163 8.68 13.75 -0.07
N TYR A 164 7.48 13.19 -0.17
CA TYR A 164 7.22 11.76 -0.08
C TYR A 164 6.63 11.27 -1.40
N PHE A 165 7.32 10.34 -2.03
CA PHE A 165 6.91 9.75 -3.31
C PHE A 165 6.18 8.43 -3.02
N MET A 166 5.02 8.27 -3.63
CA MET A 166 4.19 7.07 -3.51
C MET A 166 3.95 6.49 -4.88
N MET A 167 4.02 5.20 -4.98
CA MET A 167 3.83 4.46 -6.22
C MET A 167 2.81 3.34 -6.00
N LYS A 168 1.82 3.29 -6.85
CA LYS A 168 0.91 2.15 -6.96
C LYS A 168 1.36 1.31 -8.14
N VAL A 169 1.70 0.06 -7.90
CA VAL A 169 2.23 -0.84 -8.91
C VAL A 169 1.50 -2.18 -8.91
N ARG A 170 1.62 -2.93 -9.99
CA ARG A 170 1.18 -4.31 -10.11
C ARG A 170 2.18 -5.10 -10.94
N TRP A 171 2.47 -6.32 -10.53
CA TRP A 171 3.31 -7.20 -11.32
C TRP A 171 2.57 -7.71 -12.57
N LEU A 172 3.22 -7.64 -13.73
CA LEU A 172 2.71 -8.14 -15.01
C LEU A 172 3.59 -9.24 -15.61
N GLY A 173 4.72 -9.52 -14.98
CA GLY A 173 5.77 -10.40 -15.51
C GLY A 173 6.94 -9.60 -16.05
N ALA A 174 8.13 -10.18 -16.01
CA ALA A 174 9.31 -9.58 -16.62
C ALA A 174 9.01 -9.32 -18.11
N MET A 175 9.16 -8.07 -18.54
CA MET A 175 8.98 -7.71 -19.94
C MET A 175 10.10 -8.37 -20.75
N THR A 176 9.78 -9.37 -21.53
CA THR A 176 10.72 -9.86 -22.54
C THR A 176 10.91 -8.79 -23.61
N ASP A 177 12.10 -8.69 -24.20
CA ASP A 177 12.41 -7.73 -25.27
C ASP A 177 11.37 -7.71 -26.40
N ASP A 178 10.72 -8.84 -26.65
CA ASP A 178 9.65 -8.96 -27.65
C ASP A 178 8.35 -8.26 -27.23
N ALA A 179 8.01 -8.25 -25.94
CA ALA A 179 6.83 -7.55 -25.42
C ALA A 179 7.02 -6.02 -25.44
N VAL A 180 8.25 -5.56 -25.21
CA VAL A 180 8.63 -4.13 -25.33
C VAL A 180 8.54 -3.68 -26.78
N ARG A 181 8.99 -4.48 -27.74
CA ARG A 181 8.93 -4.17 -29.17
C ARG A 181 7.51 -4.16 -29.71
N GLN A 182 6.63 -5.04 -29.22
CA GLN A 182 5.24 -5.09 -29.68
C GLN A 182 4.37 -3.94 -29.12
N LYS A 183 4.64 -3.45 -27.91
CA LYS A 183 3.91 -2.32 -27.32
C LYS A 183 4.53 -0.95 -27.60
N GLY A 184 5.82 -0.87 -27.88
CA GLY A 184 6.53 0.38 -28.20
C GLY A 184 6.37 0.84 -29.66
N GLY A 185 5.72 0.04 -30.52
CA GLY A 185 5.60 0.34 -31.94
C GLY A 185 4.58 1.41 -32.31
N ASP A 186 3.53 1.67 -31.51
CA ASP A 186 2.38 2.45 -31.99
C ASP A 186 1.83 3.55 -31.07
N SER A 187 2.36 3.83 -29.89
CA SER A 187 1.66 4.73 -28.95
C SER A 187 2.30 6.10 -28.67
N TRP A 188 3.34 6.51 -29.40
CA TRP A 188 3.92 7.86 -29.24
C TRP A 188 4.02 8.67 -30.53
N LYS A 189 3.24 8.32 -31.54
CA LYS A 189 3.02 9.25 -32.65
C LYS A 189 2.19 10.41 -32.10
N THR A 190 2.88 11.51 -31.87
CA THR A 190 2.30 12.81 -31.57
C THR A 190 1.34 13.19 -32.70
N GLU A 191 0.05 12.90 -32.56
CA GLU A 191 -0.97 13.59 -33.32
C GLU A 191 -1.13 14.98 -32.68
N GLY A 192 -0.70 16.01 -33.39
CA GLY A 192 -1.09 17.40 -33.17
C GLY A 192 -0.13 18.26 -32.38
N LEU A 193 1.12 18.39 -32.80
CA LEU A 193 1.84 19.65 -32.64
C LEU A 193 1.90 20.34 -33.98
N ASP A 194 1.11 21.40 -34.12
CA ASP A 194 1.15 22.35 -35.23
C ASP A 194 2.57 22.97 -35.32
N PRO A 195 3.29 22.86 -36.49
CA PRO A 195 4.62 23.42 -36.64
C PRO A 195 4.65 24.95 -36.89
N GLY A 196 3.65 25.67 -36.44
CA GLY A 196 3.43 27.08 -36.75
C GLY A 196 3.63 28.09 -35.64
N LEU A 197 4.58 27.90 -34.70
CA LEU A 197 5.04 28.99 -33.81
C LEU A 197 6.57 28.93 -33.68
N ALA A 198 7.26 29.48 -34.66
CA ALA A 198 8.65 29.94 -34.57
C ALA A 198 8.66 31.41 -34.17
#